data_70e8291185963a5d534a2b330997d622
#
_entry.id   70e8291185963a5d534a2b330997d622
#
_cell.length_a   1.000
_cell.length_b   1.000
_cell.length_c   1.000
_cell.angle_alpha   90.00
_cell.angle_beta   90.00
_cell.angle_gamma   90.00
#
_symmetry.space_group_name_H-M   'P 1'
#
loop_
_entity.id
_entity.type
_entity.pdbx_description
1 polymer ?
#
loop_
_entity_poly.entity_id
_entity_poly.type
_entity_poly.pdbx_seq_one_letter_code
_entity_poly.pdbx_strand_id
1 'polypeptide(L)'
;LSQTYLFFLISRFIGGLGIGISLLVVPMYIAELAPSDKRGFLVSFNQLNIGVGYLVAYASNTLVNGWFDNPELKWRWMLGLGTLFPIIYLIGLTFVPESPVWTENRSQRKDKEKTALSYQEQGRRLFKRPMRLILFIAFSVAFFQMACGINAVLFYAPKVFDMAGFTPDSSFLQSNLIGICMVVMTLASMTL
;
A
#
# COMPACT_ATOMS: atom_id res chain seq x y z
N LEU A 1 5.49 16.48 18.08
CA LEU A 1 6.14 15.75 17.07
C LEU A 1 6.73 16.70 16.04
N SER A 2 6.32 16.91 14.84
CA SER A 2 7.02 17.90 13.98
C SER A 2 6.51 19.32 14.28
N GLN A 3 7.39 20.19 14.73
CA GLN A 3 7.04 21.61 14.94
C GLN A 3 7.27 22.45 13.67
N THR A 4 7.91 21.88 12.65
CA THR A 4 8.25 22.56 11.40
C THR A 4 7.62 21.83 10.23
N TYR A 5 6.95 22.57 9.33
CA TYR A 5 6.31 22.06 8.13
C TYR A 5 7.26 21.24 7.24
N LEU A 6 8.52 21.67 7.12
CA LEU A 6 9.54 20.97 6.34
C LEU A 6 9.81 19.55 6.88
N PHE A 7 9.89 19.41 8.19
CA PHE A 7 10.12 18.11 8.83
C PHE A 7 8.94 17.15 8.58
N PHE A 8 7.73 17.67 8.57
CA PHE A 8 6.52 16.91 8.22
C PHE A 8 6.57 16.41 6.77
N LEU A 9 6.96 17.27 5.81
CA LEU A 9 7.09 16.89 4.40
C LEU A 9 8.14 15.79 4.19
N ILE A 10 9.31 15.94 4.81
CA ILE A 10 10.39 14.94 4.70
C ILE A 10 9.94 13.59 5.26
N SER A 11 9.29 13.58 6.41
CA SER A 11 8.78 12.35 7.02
C SER A 11 7.72 11.66 6.15
N ARG A 12 6.85 12.44 5.51
CA ARG A 12 5.84 11.93 4.55
C ARG A 12 6.48 11.37 3.29
N PHE A 13 7.53 12.01 2.79
CA PHE A 13 8.27 11.52 1.63
C PHE A 13 8.94 10.17 1.92
N ILE A 14 9.64 10.06 3.05
CA ILE A 14 10.27 8.80 3.47
C ILE A 14 9.22 7.70 3.68
N GLY A 15 8.10 8.02 4.34
CA GLY A 15 6.99 7.09 4.51
C GLY A 15 6.40 6.62 3.18
N GLY A 16 6.25 7.53 2.21
CA GLY A 16 5.78 7.22 0.86
C GLY A 16 6.71 6.26 0.10
N LEU A 17 8.03 6.43 0.23
CA LEU A 17 9.00 5.49 -0.33
C LEU A 17 8.84 4.08 0.28
N GLY A 18 8.68 3.98 1.60
CA GLY A 18 8.46 2.70 2.27
C GLY A 18 7.18 2.00 1.80
N ILE A 19 6.07 2.74 1.69
CA ILE A 19 4.81 2.22 1.16
C ILE A 19 4.97 1.76 -0.28
N GLY A 20 5.62 2.56 -1.14
CA GLY A 20 5.85 2.21 -2.55
C GLY A 20 6.63 0.90 -2.72
N ILE A 21 7.68 0.70 -1.95
CA ILE A 21 8.46 -0.55 -1.94
C ILE A 21 7.58 -1.72 -1.46
N SER A 22 6.82 -1.54 -0.39
CA SER A 22 5.97 -2.58 0.17
C SER A 22 4.87 -3.01 -0.81
N LEU A 23 4.25 -2.08 -1.52
CA LEU A 23 3.22 -2.36 -2.53
C LEU A 23 3.74 -3.23 -3.69
N LEU A 24 5.04 -3.18 -3.98
CA LEU A 24 5.67 -4.01 -5.00
C LEU A 24 6.14 -5.35 -4.43
N VAL A 25 6.85 -5.32 -3.30
CA VAL A 25 7.53 -6.50 -2.74
C VAL A 25 6.55 -7.50 -2.15
N VAL A 26 5.49 -7.05 -1.46
CA VAL A 26 4.55 -7.95 -0.79
C VAL A 26 3.82 -8.88 -1.77
N PRO A 27 3.20 -8.40 -2.86
CA PRO A 27 2.57 -9.31 -3.84
C PRO A 27 3.57 -10.27 -4.51
N MET A 28 4.80 -9.79 -4.80
CA MET A 28 5.87 -10.65 -5.34
C MET A 28 6.20 -11.79 -4.36
N TYR A 29 6.45 -11.46 -3.10
CA TYR A 29 6.78 -12.43 -2.07
C TYR A 29 5.67 -13.48 -1.89
N ILE A 30 4.40 -13.02 -1.84
CA ILE A 30 3.24 -13.93 -1.79
C ILE A 30 3.20 -14.83 -3.02
N ALA A 31 3.44 -14.29 -4.22
CA ALA A 31 3.41 -15.06 -5.46
C ALA A 31 4.55 -16.09 -5.56
N GLU A 32 5.70 -15.85 -4.93
CA GLU A 32 6.84 -16.79 -4.86
C GLU A 32 6.57 -17.95 -3.88
N LEU A 33 5.89 -17.69 -2.77
CA LEU A 33 5.55 -18.69 -1.76
C LEU A 33 4.28 -19.48 -2.09
N ALA A 34 3.37 -18.89 -2.87
CA ALA A 34 2.07 -19.45 -3.14
C ALA A 34 2.15 -20.67 -4.08
N PRO A 35 1.47 -21.80 -3.75
CA PRO A 35 1.25 -22.88 -4.69
C PRO A 35 0.56 -22.38 -5.97
N SER A 36 0.88 -22.98 -7.12
CA SER A 36 0.40 -22.54 -8.43
C SER A 36 -1.13 -22.46 -8.55
N ASP A 37 -1.83 -23.37 -7.89
CA ASP A 37 -3.29 -23.48 -7.87
C ASP A 37 -3.98 -22.39 -7.02
N LYS A 38 -3.31 -21.86 -6.01
CA LYS A 38 -3.84 -20.86 -5.06
C LYS A 38 -3.20 -19.48 -5.18
N ARG A 39 -2.28 -19.30 -6.12
CA ARG A 39 -1.53 -18.04 -6.26
C ARG A 39 -2.42 -16.83 -6.45
N GLY A 40 -3.43 -16.91 -7.32
CA GLY A 40 -4.38 -15.82 -7.56
C GLY A 40 -5.13 -15.42 -6.30
N PHE A 41 -5.65 -16.40 -5.58
CA PHE A 41 -6.38 -16.19 -4.32
C PHE A 41 -5.50 -15.52 -3.26
N LEU A 42 -4.27 -16.01 -3.06
CA LEU A 42 -3.35 -15.47 -2.05
C LEU A 42 -2.88 -14.05 -2.39
N VAL A 43 -2.66 -13.74 -3.67
CA VAL A 43 -2.35 -12.38 -4.10
C VAL A 43 -3.54 -11.44 -3.89
N SER A 44 -4.77 -11.92 -4.15
CA SER A 44 -5.99 -11.15 -3.89
C SER A 44 -6.19 -10.84 -2.41
N PHE A 45 -5.69 -11.69 -1.51
CA PHE A 45 -5.69 -11.44 -0.07
C PHE A 45 -4.89 -10.18 0.31
N ASN A 46 -3.85 -9.85 -0.44
CA ASN A 46 -3.15 -8.58 -0.26
C ASN A 46 -4.07 -7.37 -0.52
N GLN A 47 -4.92 -7.45 -1.53
CA GLN A 47 -5.90 -6.39 -1.82
C GLN A 47 -6.95 -6.26 -0.71
N LEU A 48 -7.39 -7.39 -0.14
CA LEU A 48 -8.27 -7.40 1.03
C LEU A 48 -7.65 -6.65 2.22
N ASN A 49 -6.37 -6.92 2.52
CA ASN A 49 -5.67 -6.24 3.60
C ASN A 49 -5.61 -4.72 3.40
N ILE A 50 -5.47 -4.25 2.16
CA ILE A 50 -5.51 -2.81 1.84
C ILE A 50 -6.89 -2.24 2.18
N GLY A 51 -7.98 -2.93 1.77
CA GLY A 51 -9.36 -2.51 2.10
C GLY A 51 -9.62 -2.48 3.60
N VAL A 52 -9.19 -3.50 4.33
CA VAL A 52 -9.25 -3.56 5.81
C VAL A 52 -8.45 -2.41 6.43
N GLY A 53 -7.27 -2.09 5.88
CA GLY A 53 -6.45 -0.96 6.32
C GLY A 53 -7.19 0.38 6.21
N TYR A 54 -7.90 0.64 5.11
CA TYR A 54 -8.75 1.83 4.97
C TYR A 54 -9.86 1.86 6.01
N LEU A 55 -10.56 0.73 6.20
CA LEU A 55 -11.65 0.64 7.18
C LEU A 55 -11.15 0.94 8.60
N VAL A 56 -10.02 0.34 8.99
CA VAL A 56 -9.42 0.57 10.31
C VAL A 56 -8.96 2.02 10.47
N ALA A 57 -8.39 2.63 9.42
CA ALA A 57 -7.99 4.03 9.45
C ALA A 57 -9.19 4.97 9.63
N TYR A 58 -10.28 4.74 8.90
CA TYR A 58 -11.49 5.56 9.06
C TYR A 58 -12.13 5.35 10.43
N ALA A 59 -12.23 4.11 10.92
CA ALA A 59 -12.77 3.80 12.22
C ALA A 59 -11.95 4.45 13.35
N SER A 60 -10.63 4.38 13.30
CA SER A 60 -9.76 5.02 14.29
C SER A 60 -9.90 6.54 14.28
N ASN A 61 -10.01 7.16 13.10
CA ASN A 61 -10.23 8.59 12.99
C ASN A 61 -11.60 9.01 13.55
N THR A 62 -12.64 8.20 13.34
CA THR A 62 -13.97 8.44 13.92
C THR A 62 -13.93 8.38 15.44
N LEU A 63 -13.25 7.39 16.01
CA LEU A 63 -13.09 7.27 17.47
C LEU A 63 -12.34 8.47 18.07
N VAL A 64 -11.23 8.88 17.46
CA VAL A 64 -10.46 10.04 17.91
C VAL A 64 -11.29 11.32 17.83
N ASN A 65 -12.11 11.46 16.77
CA ASN A 65 -12.98 12.63 16.64
C ASN A 65 -14.00 12.73 17.76
N GLY A 66 -14.54 11.60 18.23
CA GLY A 66 -15.49 11.56 19.35
C GLY A 66 -14.87 11.70 20.74
N TRP A 67 -13.58 11.41 20.91
CA TRP A 67 -12.93 11.43 22.23
C TRP A 67 -12.28 12.76 22.60
N PHE A 68 -11.90 13.56 21.63
CA PHE A 68 -11.19 14.80 21.85
C PHE A 68 -11.96 15.97 21.24
N ASP A 69 -12.16 17.05 22.01
CA ASP A 69 -12.77 18.29 21.49
C ASP A 69 -11.72 19.25 20.93
N ASN A 70 -10.48 19.17 21.43
CA ASN A 70 -9.41 20.08 21.03
C ASN A 70 -8.85 19.73 19.65
N PRO A 71 -8.96 20.61 18.62
CA PRO A 71 -8.50 20.34 17.26
C PRO A 71 -7.00 20.00 17.15
N GLU A 72 -6.16 20.64 18.01
CA GLU A 72 -4.71 20.37 18.01
C GLU A 72 -4.36 18.97 18.49
N LEU A 73 -5.11 18.43 19.43
CA LEU A 73 -4.93 17.07 19.91
C LEU A 73 -5.49 16.05 18.92
N LYS A 74 -6.63 16.33 18.29
CA LYS A 74 -7.25 15.44 17.30
C LYS A 74 -6.29 15.02 16.21
N TRP A 75 -5.71 15.97 15.48
CA TRP A 75 -4.83 15.62 14.36
C TRP A 75 -3.55 14.90 14.79
N ARG A 76 -3.02 15.24 15.98
CA ARG A 76 -1.84 14.57 16.53
C ARG A 76 -2.10 13.12 16.88
N TRP A 77 -3.26 12.82 17.47
CA TRP A 77 -3.66 11.46 17.78
C TRP A 77 -4.01 10.65 16.53
N MET A 78 -4.70 11.23 15.56
CA MET A 78 -4.99 10.59 14.27
C MET A 78 -3.71 10.16 13.55
N LEU A 79 -2.69 11.03 13.51
CA LEU A 79 -1.39 10.69 12.93
C LEU A 79 -0.58 9.73 13.81
N GLY A 80 -0.66 9.85 15.13
CA GLY A 80 0.05 9.01 16.08
C GLY A 80 -0.42 7.56 16.03
N LEU A 81 -1.74 7.33 16.02
CA LEU A 81 -2.32 5.99 15.87
C LEU A 81 -1.91 5.33 14.55
N GLY A 82 -1.82 6.11 13.46
CA GLY A 82 -1.33 5.61 12.19
C GLY A 82 0.10 5.07 12.23
N THR A 83 0.91 5.51 13.20
CA THR A 83 2.30 5.04 13.36
C THR A 83 2.38 3.65 14.02
N LEU A 84 1.35 3.23 14.73
CA LEU A 84 1.30 1.93 15.40
C LEU A 84 1.39 0.77 14.39
N PHE A 85 0.69 0.86 13.28
CA PHE A 85 0.66 -0.19 12.25
C PHE A 85 2.02 -0.44 11.59
N PRO A 86 2.78 0.58 11.15
CA PRO A 86 4.15 0.39 10.67
C PRO A 86 5.08 -0.25 11.70
N ILE A 87 4.92 0.04 13.00
CA ILE A 87 5.73 -0.57 14.06
C ILE A 87 5.39 -2.07 14.17
N ILE A 88 4.11 -2.42 14.21
CA ILE A 88 3.67 -3.83 14.24
C ILE A 88 4.17 -4.56 12.99
N TYR A 89 4.08 -3.92 11.81
CA TYR A 89 4.60 -4.45 10.56
C TYR A 89 6.12 -4.70 10.62
N LEU A 90 6.88 -3.75 11.14
CA LEU A 90 8.33 -3.89 11.30
C LEU A 90 8.69 -5.07 12.21
N ILE A 91 7.98 -5.23 13.34
CA ILE A 91 8.15 -6.37 14.23
C ILE A 91 7.77 -7.67 13.49
N GLY A 92 6.66 -7.69 12.78
CA GLY A 92 6.22 -8.83 11.98
C GLY A 92 7.25 -9.27 10.94
N LEU A 93 7.93 -8.33 10.28
CA LEU A 93 8.97 -8.62 9.29
C LEU A 93 10.14 -9.42 9.86
N THR A 94 10.44 -9.32 11.16
CA THR A 94 11.52 -10.09 11.79
C THR A 94 11.22 -11.59 11.88
N PHE A 95 9.94 -11.97 11.77
CA PHE A 95 9.49 -13.37 11.80
C PHE A 95 9.28 -13.96 10.40
N VAL A 96 9.34 -13.13 9.36
CA VAL A 96 9.12 -13.57 7.98
C VAL A 96 10.38 -14.27 7.45
N PRO A 97 10.27 -15.55 7.00
CA PRO A 97 11.42 -16.27 6.43
C PRO A 97 11.83 -15.67 5.08
N GLU A 98 13.09 -15.88 4.69
CA GLU A 98 13.55 -15.48 3.36
C GLU A 98 12.83 -16.27 2.26
N SER A 99 12.59 -15.63 1.10
CA SER A 99 11.97 -16.29 -0.04
C SER A 99 12.85 -17.47 -0.53
N PRO A 100 12.23 -18.65 -0.80
CA PRO A 100 12.95 -19.81 -1.36
C PRO A 100 13.67 -19.47 -2.67
N VAL A 101 13.03 -18.70 -3.53
CA VAL A 101 13.59 -18.24 -4.81
C VAL A 101 14.80 -17.34 -4.58
N TRP A 102 14.76 -16.50 -3.57
CA TRP A 102 15.91 -15.66 -3.19
C TRP A 102 17.07 -16.50 -2.68
N THR A 103 16.79 -17.47 -1.82
CA THR A 103 17.81 -18.35 -1.21
C THR A 103 18.50 -19.20 -2.27
N GLU A 104 17.74 -19.77 -3.21
CA GLU A 104 18.26 -20.55 -4.33
C GLU A 104 19.10 -19.68 -5.28
N ASN A 105 18.60 -18.51 -5.65
CA ASN A 105 19.33 -17.57 -6.48
C ASN A 105 20.61 -17.05 -5.79
N ARG A 106 20.60 -16.90 -4.48
CA ARG A 106 21.76 -16.45 -3.70
C ARG A 106 22.87 -17.50 -3.69
N SER A 107 22.54 -18.79 -3.60
CA SER A 107 23.54 -19.87 -3.71
C SER A 107 24.14 -19.94 -5.10
N GLN A 108 23.34 -19.83 -6.15
CA GLN A 108 23.81 -19.78 -7.53
C GLN A 108 24.59 -18.49 -7.86
N ARG A 109 24.34 -17.38 -7.16
CA ARG A 109 25.09 -16.12 -7.33
C ARG A 109 26.53 -16.21 -6.82
N LYS A 110 26.79 -16.95 -5.76
CA LYS A 110 28.16 -17.18 -5.26
C LYS A 110 29.04 -17.85 -6.31
N ASP A 111 28.44 -18.71 -7.15
CA ASP A 111 29.16 -19.35 -8.28
C ASP A 111 29.24 -18.43 -9.52
N LYS A 112 28.40 -17.40 -9.59
CA LYS A 112 28.27 -16.47 -10.72
C LYS A 112 28.82 -15.06 -10.44
N GLU A 113 29.79 -14.90 -9.57
CA GLU A 113 30.49 -13.62 -9.35
C GLU A 113 31.18 -13.07 -10.62
N LYS A 114 31.23 -13.89 -11.66
CA LYS A 114 31.63 -13.51 -13.04
C LYS A 114 30.55 -12.80 -13.85
N THR A 115 29.34 -12.55 -13.29
CA THR A 115 28.16 -12.14 -14.09
C THR A 115 27.66 -10.72 -13.76
N ALA A 116 28.53 -9.83 -13.28
CA ALA A 116 28.20 -8.38 -13.25
C ALA A 116 27.80 -7.85 -14.64
N LEU A 117 28.33 -8.43 -15.70
CA LEU A 117 27.94 -8.18 -17.09
C LEU A 117 26.48 -8.58 -17.38
N SER A 118 25.91 -9.56 -16.67
CA SER A 118 24.54 -10.04 -16.88
C SER A 118 23.48 -9.02 -16.48
N TYR A 119 23.68 -8.19 -15.45
CA TYR A 119 22.71 -7.18 -15.05
C TYR A 119 22.62 -6.02 -16.04
N GLN A 120 23.75 -5.59 -16.61
CA GLN A 120 23.77 -4.59 -17.68
C GLN A 120 23.12 -5.11 -18.95
N GLU A 121 23.35 -6.38 -19.30
CA GLU A 121 22.69 -7.02 -20.44
C GLU A 121 21.19 -7.25 -20.20
N GLN A 122 20.76 -7.64 -19.00
CA GLN A 122 19.36 -7.77 -18.66
C GLN A 122 18.65 -6.42 -18.71
N GLY A 123 19.26 -5.36 -18.19
CA GLY A 123 18.75 -4.00 -18.32
C GLY A 123 18.62 -3.56 -19.78
N ARG A 124 19.61 -3.85 -20.63
CA ARG A 124 19.53 -3.59 -22.07
C ARG A 124 18.46 -4.40 -22.79
N ARG A 125 18.18 -5.63 -22.34
CA ARG A 125 17.10 -6.48 -22.91
C ARG A 125 15.70 -5.92 -22.63
N LEU A 126 15.50 -5.24 -21.49
CA LEU A 126 14.24 -4.56 -21.16
C LEU A 126 13.89 -3.44 -22.15
N PHE A 127 14.90 -2.82 -22.78
CA PHE A 127 14.71 -1.75 -23.77
C PHE A 127 14.69 -2.23 -25.22
N LYS A 128 14.71 -3.55 -25.48
CA LYS A 128 14.53 -4.11 -26.84
C LYS A 128 13.09 -3.89 -27.33
N ARG A 129 12.89 -3.78 -28.63
CA ARG A 129 11.62 -3.45 -29.28
C ARG A 129 10.39 -4.20 -28.72
N PRO A 130 10.34 -5.52 -28.54
CA PRO A 130 9.14 -6.20 -28.03
C PRO A 130 8.85 -5.82 -26.58
N MET A 131 9.89 -5.62 -25.74
CA MET A 131 9.72 -5.31 -24.33
C MET A 131 9.29 -3.84 -24.10
N ARG A 132 9.69 -2.93 -25.01
CA ARG A 132 9.29 -1.53 -24.93
C ARG A 132 7.77 -1.33 -25.02
N LEU A 133 7.09 -2.12 -25.86
CA LEU A 133 5.63 -2.08 -25.98
C LEU A 133 4.98 -2.54 -24.65
N ILE A 134 5.46 -3.63 -24.08
CA ILE A 134 4.95 -4.14 -22.79
C ILE A 134 5.17 -3.11 -21.67
N LEU A 135 6.35 -2.50 -21.60
CA LEU A 135 6.65 -1.44 -20.64
C LEU A 135 5.77 -0.22 -20.84
N PHE A 136 5.52 0.18 -22.11
CA PHE A 136 4.64 1.30 -22.41
C PHE A 136 3.20 1.02 -21.98
N ILE A 137 2.67 -0.18 -22.28
CA ILE A 137 1.33 -0.59 -21.86
C ILE A 137 1.24 -0.62 -20.33
N ALA A 138 2.20 -1.26 -19.66
CA ALA A 138 2.23 -1.34 -18.19
C ALA A 138 2.28 0.07 -17.55
N PHE A 139 3.13 0.95 -18.08
CA PHE A 139 3.20 2.33 -17.62
C PHE A 139 1.89 3.09 -17.85
N SER A 140 1.30 2.94 -19.05
CA SER A 140 0.03 3.60 -19.38
C SER A 140 -1.11 3.14 -18.45
N VAL A 141 -1.23 1.84 -18.21
CA VAL A 141 -2.23 1.28 -17.29
C VAL A 141 -2.02 1.83 -15.88
N ALA A 142 -0.79 1.80 -15.37
CA ALA A 142 -0.48 2.33 -14.04
C ALA A 142 -0.75 3.84 -13.93
N PHE A 143 -0.41 4.60 -14.98
CA PHE A 143 -0.68 6.03 -15.05
C PHE A 143 -2.18 6.32 -15.02
N PHE A 144 -2.97 5.66 -15.86
CA PHE A 144 -4.42 5.85 -15.90
C PHE A 144 -5.10 5.39 -14.60
N GLN A 145 -4.62 4.33 -13.97
CA GLN A 145 -5.10 3.89 -12.67
C GLN A 145 -4.95 4.97 -11.60
N MET A 146 -3.81 5.67 -11.57
CA MET A 146 -3.59 6.78 -10.64
C MET A 146 -4.35 8.04 -11.07
N ALA A 147 -4.39 8.34 -12.37
CA ALA A 147 -5.07 9.51 -12.93
C ALA A 147 -6.61 9.44 -12.79
N CYS A 148 -7.18 8.26 -12.57
CA CYS A 148 -8.60 8.07 -12.26
C CYS A 148 -9.05 8.80 -10.98
N GLY A 149 -8.10 9.22 -10.12
CA GLY A 149 -8.38 10.01 -8.93
C GLY A 149 -8.99 9.25 -7.76
N ILE A 150 -9.12 7.92 -7.85
CA ILE A 150 -9.71 7.10 -6.78
C ILE A 150 -9.00 7.30 -5.43
N ASN A 151 -7.67 7.40 -5.45
CA ASN A 151 -6.89 7.63 -4.24
C ASN A 151 -7.18 9.01 -3.62
N ALA A 152 -7.38 10.04 -4.46
CA ALA A 152 -7.76 11.37 -3.96
C ALA A 152 -9.11 11.32 -3.27
N VAL A 153 -10.10 10.65 -3.86
CA VAL A 153 -11.43 10.48 -3.24
C VAL A 153 -11.32 9.73 -1.91
N LEU A 154 -10.57 8.64 -1.85
CA LEU A 154 -10.40 7.86 -0.64
C LEU A 154 -9.67 8.64 0.46
N PHE A 155 -8.56 9.33 0.15
CA PHE A 155 -7.83 10.09 1.15
C PHE A 155 -8.58 11.31 1.69
N TYR A 156 -9.40 11.93 0.86
CA TYR A 156 -10.17 13.12 1.21
C TYR A 156 -11.64 12.83 1.46
N ALA A 157 -12.05 11.56 1.59
CA ALA A 157 -13.46 11.18 1.76
C ALA A 157 -14.18 11.98 2.84
N PRO A 158 -13.67 12.13 4.09
CA PRO A 158 -14.36 12.93 5.11
C PRO A 158 -14.54 14.38 4.68
N LYS A 159 -13.55 14.97 4.00
CA LYS A 159 -13.61 16.34 3.52
C LYS A 159 -14.60 16.53 2.37
N VAL A 160 -14.68 15.56 1.48
CA VAL A 160 -15.65 15.55 0.36
C VAL A 160 -17.08 15.52 0.91
N PHE A 161 -17.35 14.71 1.92
CA PHE A 161 -18.66 14.67 2.56
C PHE A 161 -18.98 15.97 3.33
N ASP A 162 -18.02 16.55 4.04
CA ASP A 162 -18.14 17.84 4.69
C ASP A 162 -18.51 18.96 3.70
N MET A 163 -17.84 18.99 2.53
CA MET A 163 -18.15 19.93 1.44
C MET A 163 -19.52 19.68 0.79
N ALA A 164 -20.02 18.45 0.84
CA ALA A 164 -21.35 18.09 0.36
C ALA A 164 -22.48 18.49 1.36
N GLY A 165 -22.13 19.10 2.48
CA GLY A 165 -23.10 19.63 3.47
C GLY A 165 -23.42 18.67 4.60
N PHE A 166 -22.68 17.60 4.78
CA PHE A 166 -22.83 16.71 5.93
C PHE A 166 -22.13 17.29 7.16
N THR A 167 -22.63 16.97 8.34
CA THR A 167 -21.96 17.34 9.60
C THR A 167 -20.63 16.58 9.74
N PRO A 168 -19.61 17.14 10.42
CA PRO A 168 -18.32 16.47 10.57
C PRO A 168 -18.43 15.03 11.09
N ASP A 169 -19.29 14.79 12.08
CA ASP A 169 -19.49 13.45 12.65
C ASP A 169 -20.11 12.48 11.63
N SER A 170 -21.09 12.91 10.83
CA SER A 170 -21.68 12.10 9.78
C SER A 170 -20.71 11.85 8.62
N SER A 171 -19.81 12.79 8.32
CA SER A 171 -18.79 12.64 7.29
C SER A 171 -17.78 11.52 7.62
N PHE A 172 -17.41 11.40 8.88
CA PHE A 172 -16.57 10.28 9.33
C PHE A 172 -17.30 8.94 9.26
N LEU A 173 -18.58 8.90 9.67
CA LEU A 173 -19.40 7.67 9.56
C LEU A 173 -19.57 7.22 8.11
N GLN A 174 -19.82 8.14 7.19
CA GLN A 174 -19.94 7.82 5.76
C GLN A 174 -18.63 7.33 5.15
N SER A 175 -17.49 7.87 5.60
CA SER A 175 -16.19 7.36 5.19
C SER A 175 -15.96 5.91 5.62
N ASN A 176 -16.47 5.50 6.79
CA ASN A 176 -16.45 4.11 7.23
C ASN A 176 -17.28 3.20 6.31
N LEU A 177 -18.42 3.69 5.78
CA LEU A 177 -19.22 2.93 4.81
C LEU A 177 -18.45 2.65 3.52
N ILE A 178 -17.62 3.59 3.06
CA ILE A 178 -16.73 3.35 1.92
C ILE A 178 -15.77 2.20 2.23
N GLY A 179 -15.14 2.22 3.41
CA GLY A 179 -14.23 1.15 3.85
C GLY A 179 -14.92 -0.22 3.89
N ILE A 180 -16.13 -0.29 4.46
CA ILE A 180 -16.93 -1.52 4.50
C ILE A 180 -17.25 -1.99 3.09
N CYS A 181 -17.68 -1.09 2.21
CA CYS A 181 -18.01 -1.41 0.83
C CYS A 181 -16.80 -1.99 0.07
N MET A 182 -15.60 -1.41 0.26
CA MET A 182 -14.36 -1.93 -0.32
C MET A 182 -14.06 -3.36 0.15
N VAL A 183 -14.18 -3.64 1.45
CA VAL A 183 -13.94 -4.98 2.01
C VAL A 183 -14.94 -5.99 1.45
N VAL A 184 -16.23 -5.65 1.47
CA VAL A 184 -17.30 -6.54 0.97
C VAL A 184 -17.11 -6.85 -0.51
N MET A 185 -16.84 -5.83 -1.34
CA MET A 185 -16.64 -6.03 -2.78
C MET A 185 -15.38 -6.83 -3.10
N THR A 186 -14.31 -6.64 -2.30
CA THR A 186 -13.10 -7.45 -2.45
C THR A 186 -13.34 -8.90 -2.07
N LEU A 187 -14.05 -9.16 -0.97
CA LEU A 187 -14.45 -10.54 -0.60
C LEU A 187 -15.32 -11.19 -1.67
N ALA A 188 -16.30 -10.46 -2.20
CA ALA A 188 -17.13 -10.96 -3.29
C ALA A 188 -16.31 -11.31 -4.54
N SER A 189 -15.32 -10.47 -4.88
CA SER A 189 -14.41 -10.74 -6.01
C SER A 189 -13.49 -11.95 -5.78
N MET A 190 -13.19 -12.32 -4.54
CA MET A 190 -12.37 -13.50 -4.23
C MET A 190 -13.14 -14.82 -4.33
N THR A 191 -14.50 -14.77 -4.30
CA THR A 191 -15.37 -15.94 -4.37
C THR A 191 -15.85 -16.26 -5.79
N LEU A 192 -15.68 -15.33 -6.73
CA LEU A 192 -15.98 -15.47 -8.16
C LEU A 192 -14.77 -15.99 -8.94
#